data_ab3b210aabdd4b9751d1039149a8b5f8
#
_entry.id   ab3b210aabdd4b9751d1039149a8b5f8
#
_cell.length_a   1.000
_cell.length_b   1.000
_cell.length_c   1.000
_cell.angle_alpha   90.00
_cell.angle_beta   90.00
_cell.angle_gamma   90.00
#
_symmetry.space_group_name_H-M   'P 1'
#
loop_
_entity.id
_entity.type
_entity.pdbx_description
1 polymer ?
#
loop_
_entity_poly.entity_id
_entity_poly.type
_entity_poly.pdbx_seq_one_letter_code
_entity_poly.pdbx_strand_id
1 'polypeptide(L)'
;VETYWRWEQDPASLIGYGRQQPESLEARTEGIAHQLRGDNIRFTVYHLTDGTPEPVGVTTLLPDPSVRTAEYVVMLAPEARGMGLGTAATRLTLDYAFHITNLRMVWLKVLAPNKPAVRAYERAGFRTAGTLRQAGYWLGQVCDELLMDTLSSDVSPPSVISPLMP
;
A
#
# COMPACT_ATOMS: atom_id res chain seq x y z
N VAL A 1 16.34 1.62 -5.70
CA VAL A 1 15.63 0.68 -6.60
C VAL A 1 15.96 -0.76 -6.25
N GLU A 2 17.24 -1.14 -6.17
CA GLU A 2 17.67 -2.51 -5.92
C GLU A 2 17.09 -3.12 -4.64
N THR A 3 17.10 -2.40 -3.53
CA THR A 3 16.50 -2.86 -2.27
C THR A 3 15.01 -3.15 -2.42
N TYR A 4 14.30 -2.26 -3.08
CA TYR A 4 12.88 -2.42 -3.39
C TYR A 4 12.63 -3.63 -4.29
N TRP A 5 13.40 -3.77 -5.37
CA TRP A 5 13.33 -4.91 -6.28
C TRP A 5 13.57 -6.24 -5.54
N ARG A 6 14.57 -6.32 -4.63
CA ARG A 6 14.81 -7.53 -3.83
C ARG A 6 13.61 -7.92 -2.97
N TRP A 7 12.93 -6.95 -2.36
CA TRP A 7 11.70 -7.24 -1.59
C TRP A 7 10.58 -7.79 -2.47
N GLU A 8 10.50 -7.34 -3.72
CA GLU A 8 9.51 -7.83 -4.69
C GLU A 8 9.81 -9.25 -5.18
N GLN A 9 11.08 -9.70 -5.15
CA GLN A 9 11.46 -11.08 -5.53
C GLN A 9 11.14 -12.10 -4.44
N ASP A 10 10.81 -11.69 -3.22
CA ASP A 10 10.37 -12.59 -2.18
C ASP A 10 9.10 -13.35 -2.61
N PRO A 11 9.04 -14.69 -2.46
CA PRO A 11 7.89 -15.47 -2.91
C PRO A 11 6.55 -15.03 -2.32
N ALA A 12 6.52 -14.63 -1.05
CA ALA A 12 5.29 -14.15 -0.42
C ALA A 12 4.87 -12.78 -0.95
N SER A 13 5.82 -11.92 -1.38
CA SER A 13 5.52 -10.69 -2.10
C SER A 13 4.89 -10.97 -3.45
N LEU A 14 5.50 -11.85 -4.26
CA LEU A 14 4.98 -12.22 -5.58
C LEU A 14 3.56 -12.79 -5.47
N ILE A 15 3.32 -13.70 -4.51
CA ILE A 15 2.00 -14.26 -4.23
C ILE A 15 1.02 -13.17 -3.80
N GLY A 16 1.43 -12.30 -2.88
CA GLY A 16 0.58 -11.23 -2.34
C GLY A 16 0.12 -10.21 -3.38
N TYR A 17 0.93 -9.99 -4.42
CA TYR A 17 0.58 -9.13 -5.57
C TYR A 17 -0.10 -9.90 -6.72
N GLY A 18 -0.32 -11.20 -6.60
CA GLY A 18 -0.86 -12.02 -7.66
C GLY A 18 0.06 -12.11 -8.89
N ARG A 19 1.35 -11.82 -8.74
CA ARG A 19 2.33 -11.92 -9.83
C ARG A 19 2.73 -13.37 -10.04
N GLN A 20 2.78 -13.78 -11.30
CA GLN A 20 3.17 -15.15 -11.67
C GLN A 20 4.64 -15.23 -12.09
N GLN A 21 5.26 -14.12 -12.39
CA GLN A 21 6.64 -14.05 -12.87
C GLN A 21 7.43 -12.95 -12.16
N PRO A 22 8.69 -13.22 -11.80
CA PRO A 22 9.58 -12.18 -11.30
C PRO A 22 9.93 -11.20 -12.43
N GLU A 23 10.23 -9.97 -12.05
CA GLU A 23 10.63 -8.90 -12.97
C GLU A 23 12.14 -8.67 -12.87
N SER A 24 12.82 -8.40 -14.02
CA SER A 24 14.24 -8.07 -13.98
C SER A 24 14.50 -6.72 -13.32
N LEU A 25 15.73 -6.53 -12.80
CA LEU A 25 16.11 -5.26 -12.17
C LEU A 25 16.05 -4.10 -13.18
N GLU A 26 16.44 -4.34 -14.44
CA GLU A 26 16.39 -3.34 -15.51
C GLU A 26 14.94 -2.88 -15.77
N ALA A 27 14.04 -3.82 -16.02
CA ALA A 27 12.62 -3.52 -16.26
C ALA A 27 12.00 -2.79 -15.07
N ARG A 28 12.34 -3.21 -13.85
CA ARG A 28 11.87 -2.56 -12.63
C ARG A 28 12.41 -1.13 -12.48
N THR A 29 13.67 -0.90 -12.82
CA THR A 29 14.29 0.43 -12.79
C THR A 29 13.61 1.38 -13.76
N GLU A 30 13.32 0.94 -14.97
CA GLU A 30 12.57 1.71 -15.96
C GLU A 30 11.14 2.00 -15.49
N GLY A 31 10.44 1.01 -14.95
CA GLY A 31 9.10 1.15 -14.42
C GLY A 31 9.04 2.17 -13.26
N ILE A 32 9.99 2.12 -12.33
CA ILE A 32 10.08 3.10 -11.25
C ILE A 32 10.39 4.50 -11.78
N ALA A 33 11.32 4.63 -12.72
CA ALA A 33 11.65 5.91 -13.35
C ALA A 33 10.44 6.52 -14.07
N HIS A 34 9.60 5.68 -14.68
CA HIS A 34 8.34 6.13 -15.29
C HIS A 34 7.34 6.59 -14.22
N GLN A 35 7.17 5.82 -13.15
CA GLN A 35 6.27 6.15 -12.04
C GLN A 35 6.65 7.44 -11.31
N LEU A 36 7.95 7.75 -11.20
CA LEU A 36 8.45 8.97 -10.56
C LEU A 36 8.22 10.23 -11.40
N ARG A 37 7.90 10.10 -12.69
CA ARG A 37 7.57 11.24 -13.57
C ARG A 37 6.08 11.60 -13.55
N GLY A 38 5.24 10.77 -12.92
CA GLY A 38 3.81 11.02 -12.75
C GLY A 38 3.50 11.70 -11.42
N ASP A 39 2.21 11.93 -11.18
CA ASP A 39 1.69 12.58 -9.96
C ASP A 39 1.59 11.62 -8.77
N ASN A 40 2.27 10.47 -8.83
CA ASN A 40 2.24 9.48 -7.77
C ASN A 40 2.96 9.99 -6.52
N ILE A 41 2.31 9.82 -5.37
CA ILE A 41 2.86 10.19 -4.06
C ILE A 41 3.42 8.92 -3.43
N ARG A 42 4.72 8.91 -3.16
CA ARG A 42 5.41 7.73 -2.65
C ARG A 42 6.18 8.05 -1.38
N PHE A 43 6.06 7.18 -0.38
CA PHE A 43 6.80 7.27 0.88
C PHE A 43 7.62 6.01 1.10
N THR A 44 8.87 6.20 1.55
CA THR A 44 9.64 5.10 2.14
C THR A 44 9.24 4.94 3.59
N VAL A 45 8.91 3.72 3.98
CA VAL A 45 8.60 3.36 5.37
C VAL A 45 9.90 3.01 6.06
N TYR A 46 10.18 3.69 7.16
CA TYR A 46 11.32 3.40 8.02
C TYR A 46 10.85 2.80 9.34
N HIS A 47 11.50 1.73 9.76
CA HIS A 47 11.40 1.23 11.13
C HIS A 47 12.50 1.87 11.97
N LEU A 48 12.12 2.44 13.10
CA LEU A 48 13.06 3.07 14.03
C LEU A 48 13.44 2.04 15.09
N THR A 49 14.50 1.29 14.83
CA THR A 49 15.08 0.35 15.79
C THR A 49 16.30 1.00 16.41
N ASP A 50 16.35 1.09 17.72
CA ASP A 50 17.48 1.65 18.49
C ASP A 50 17.96 3.04 18.01
N GLY A 51 17.03 3.84 17.48
CA GLY A 51 17.29 5.18 16.97
C GLY A 51 17.89 5.25 15.56
N THR A 52 18.15 4.11 14.91
CA THR A 52 18.63 4.07 13.53
C THR A 52 17.47 3.76 12.57
N PRO A 53 17.15 4.67 11.63
CA PRO A 53 16.10 4.41 10.65
C PRO A 53 16.51 3.32 9.67
N GLU A 54 15.74 2.24 9.59
CA GLU A 54 15.92 1.17 8.61
C GLU A 54 14.77 1.19 7.60
N PRO A 55 15.04 1.23 6.27
CA PRO A 55 13.98 1.18 5.28
C PRO A 55 13.38 -0.21 5.22
N VAL A 56 12.06 -0.31 5.46
CA VAL A 56 11.33 -1.58 5.57
C VAL A 56 10.13 -1.68 4.65
N GLY A 57 9.89 -0.69 3.81
CA GLY A 57 8.78 -0.73 2.88
C GLY A 57 8.55 0.56 2.11
N VAL A 58 7.52 0.53 1.29
CA VAL A 58 7.07 1.68 0.50
C VAL A 58 5.54 1.72 0.52
N THR A 59 4.98 2.91 0.66
CA THR A 59 3.57 3.17 0.36
C THR A 59 3.46 4.10 -0.85
N THR A 60 2.42 3.92 -1.63
CA THR A 60 2.17 4.73 -2.82
C THR A 60 0.70 5.08 -2.92
N LEU A 61 0.42 6.34 -3.21
CA LEU A 61 -0.89 6.80 -3.66
C LEU A 61 -0.78 7.11 -5.15
N LEU A 62 -1.75 6.61 -5.92
CA LEU A 62 -1.90 6.89 -7.35
C LEU A 62 -3.15 7.76 -7.50
N PRO A 63 -3.00 9.11 -7.52
CA PRO A 63 -4.14 10.01 -7.51
C PRO A 63 -4.88 10.04 -8.84
N ASP A 64 -6.22 10.15 -8.77
CA ASP A 64 -7.05 10.64 -9.84
C ASP A 64 -7.56 12.05 -9.45
N PRO A 65 -6.95 13.11 -10.00
CA PRO A 65 -7.29 14.48 -9.64
C PRO A 65 -8.69 14.88 -10.09
N SER A 66 -9.25 14.20 -11.10
CA SER A 66 -10.57 14.53 -11.66
C SER A 66 -11.70 14.29 -10.65
N VAL A 67 -11.54 13.30 -9.79
CA VAL A 67 -12.52 12.93 -8.75
C VAL A 67 -11.96 13.04 -7.33
N ARG A 68 -10.69 13.41 -7.18
CA ARG A 68 -9.98 13.54 -5.90
C ARG A 68 -9.98 12.24 -5.09
N THR A 69 -9.67 11.15 -5.76
CA THR A 69 -9.48 9.82 -5.17
C THR A 69 -8.06 9.32 -5.43
N ALA A 70 -7.64 8.28 -4.75
CA ALA A 70 -6.37 7.61 -5.07
C ALA A 70 -6.48 6.10 -4.86
N GLU A 71 -5.79 5.34 -5.70
CA GLU A 71 -5.47 3.95 -5.40
C GLU A 71 -4.28 3.91 -4.43
N TYR A 72 -4.37 3.06 -3.42
CA TYR A 72 -3.32 2.86 -2.43
C TYR A 72 -2.62 1.53 -2.65
N VAL A 73 -1.30 1.56 -2.64
CA VAL A 73 -0.46 0.37 -2.72
C VAL A 73 0.58 0.42 -1.59
N VAL A 74 0.81 -0.71 -0.95
CA VAL A 74 1.85 -0.86 0.07
C VAL A 74 2.67 -2.12 -0.17
N MET A 75 3.97 -2.00 0.00
CA MET A 75 4.88 -3.13 0.06
C MET A 75 5.75 -3.03 1.30
N LEU A 76 5.89 -4.15 2.00
CA LEU A 76 6.79 -4.29 3.13
C LEU A 76 7.85 -5.35 2.81
N ALA A 77 9.06 -5.07 3.29
CA ALA A 77 10.12 -6.05 3.36
C ALA A 77 9.65 -7.32 4.08
N PRO A 78 10.09 -8.52 3.66
CA PRO A 78 9.67 -9.78 4.27
C PRO A 78 9.85 -9.79 5.79
N GLU A 79 10.99 -9.29 6.26
CA GLU A 79 11.37 -9.22 7.67
C GLU A 79 10.52 -8.24 8.50
N ALA A 80 9.87 -7.30 7.85
CA ALA A 80 9.03 -6.28 8.52
C ALA A 80 7.55 -6.69 8.65
N ARG A 81 7.17 -7.86 8.14
CA ARG A 81 5.79 -8.35 8.18
C ARG A 81 5.43 -8.88 9.56
N GLY A 82 4.14 -8.84 9.89
CA GLY A 82 3.64 -9.34 11.17
C GLY A 82 3.91 -8.43 12.38
N MET A 83 4.66 -7.34 12.21
CA MET A 83 5.05 -6.40 13.27
C MET A 83 4.09 -5.20 13.43
N GLY A 84 2.97 -5.18 12.70
CA GLY A 84 2.03 -4.06 12.72
C GLY A 84 2.45 -2.86 11.85
N LEU A 85 3.65 -2.88 11.26
CA LEU A 85 4.19 -1.77 10.46
C LEU A 85 3.34 -1.44 9.23
N GLY A 86 2.72 -2.45 8.61
CA GLY A 86 1.80 -2.23 7.49
C GLY A 86 0.59 -1.37 7.88
N THR A 87 -0.04 -1.67 9.01
CA THR A 87 -1.17 -0.88 9.52
C THR A 87 -0.73 0.54 9.89
N ALA A 88 0.42 0.69 10.54
CA ALA A 88 0.95 2.00 10.91
C ALA A 88 1.28 2.85 9.68
N ALA A 89 2.01 2.29 8.71
CA ALA A 89 2.36 2.97 7.46
C ALA A 89 1.11 3.38 6.67
N THR A 90 0.10 2.49 6.60
CA THR A 90 -1.17 2.77 5.95
C THR A 90 -1.88 3.96 6.62
N ARG A 91 -1.97 3.98 7.95
CA ARG A 91 -2.60 5.09 8.69
C ARG A 91 -1.90 6.42 8.45
N LEU A 92 -0.56 6.45 8.48
CA LEU A 92 0.22 7.66 8.21
C LEU A 92 0.03 8.15 6.77
N THR A 93 -0.04 7.23 5.80
CA THR A 93 -0.28 7.59 4.41
C THR A 93 -1.70 8.12 4.20
N LEU A 94 -2.71 7.55 4.86
CA LEU A 94 -4.08 8.04 4.82
C LEU A 94 -4.22 9.41 5.50
N ASP A 95 -3.52 9.62 6.61
CA ASP A 95 -3.47 10.91 7.29
C ASP A 95 -2.94 12.01 6.34
N TYR A 96 -1.84 11.74 5.63
CA TYR A 96 -1.33 12.61 4.59
C TYR A 96 -2.34 12.82 3.45
N ALA A 97 -2.94 11.73 2.95
CA ALA A 97 -3.89 11.75 1.86
C ALA A 97 -5.08 12.68 2.15
N PHE A 98 -5.64 12.62 3.33
CA PHE A 98 -6.82 13.39 3.68
C PHE A 98 -6.52 14.83 4.13
N HIS A 99 -5.43 15.05 4.87
CA HIS A 99 -5.14 16.36 5.45
C HIS A 99 -4.23 17.23 4.58
N ILE A 100 -3.31 16.65 3.82
CA ILE A 100 -2.39 17.43 2.97
C ILE A 100 -2.89 17.51 1.53
N THR A 101 -3.25 16.35 0.92
CA THR A 101 -3.69 16.33 -0.48
C THR A 101 -5.18 16.54 -0.64
N ASN A 102 -5.93 16.57 0.46
CA ASN A 102 -7.37 16.78 0.48
C ASN A 102 -8.13 15.80 -0.45
N LEU A 103 -7.67 14.56 -0.51
CA LEU A 103 -8.39 13.48 -1.18
C LEU A 103 -9.73 13.21 -0.48
N ARG A 104 -10.73 12.80 -1.24
CA ARG A 104 -12.06 12.47 -0.71
C ARG A 104 -12.19 11.02 -0.28
N MET A 105 -11.50 10.14 -1.01
CA MET A 105 -11.58 8.70 -0.83
C MET A 105 -10.26 8.07 -1.27
N VAL A 106 -9.82 7.07 -0.55
CA VAL A 106 -8.69 6.20 -0.93
C VAL A 106 -9.21 4.78 -1.04
N TRP A 107 -8.79 4.06 -2.07
CA TRP A 107 -9.23 2.70 -2.34
C TRP A 107 -8.03 1.80 -2.65
N LEU A 108 -8.24 0.50 -2.54
CA LEU A 108 -7.23 -0.50 -2.86
C LEU A 108 -7.88 -1.79 -3.37
N LYS A 109 -7.06 -2.62 -3.98
CA LYS A 109 -7.38 -4.01 -4.30
C LYS A 109 -6.52 -4.96 -3.47
N VAL A 110 -7.10 -6.05 -3.06
CA VAL A 110 -6.39 -7.10 -2.32
C VAL A 110 -6.95 -8.47 -2.66
N LEU A 111 -6.08 -9.45 -2.89
CA LEU A 111 -6.49 -10.82 -3.14
C LEU A 111 -7.24 -11.38 -1.92
N ALA A 112 -8.42 -11.92 -2.12
CA ALA A 112 -9.30 -12.39 -1.04
C ALA A 112 -8.65 -13.43 -0.09
N PRO A 113 -7.74 -14.31 -0.56
CA PRO A 113 -7.00 -15.20 0.32
C PRO A 113 -5.93 -14.52 1.19
N ASN A 114 -5.50 -13.28 0.86
CA ASN A 114 -4.49 -12.54 1.62
C ASN A 114 -5.09 -11.97 2.92
N LYS A 115 -5.53 -12.84 3.81
CA LYS A 115 -6.19 -12.46 5.07
C LYS A 115 -5.35 -11.55 5.98
N PRO A 116 -4.02 -11.70 6.07
CA PRO A 116 -3.21 -10.76 6.84
C PRO A 116 -3.29 -9.33 6.33
N ALA A 117 -3.22 -9.13 5.00
CA ALA A 117 -3.34 -7.81 4.39
C ALA A 117 -4.75 -7.23 4.59
N VAL A 118 -5.80 -8.00 4.34
CA VAL A 118 -7.20 -7.58 4.57
C VAL A 118 -7.37 -7.05 6.00
N ARG A 119 -6.94 -7.83 7.01
CA ARG A 119 -7.03 -7.39 8.42
C ARG A 119 -6.21 -6.14 8.72
N ALA A 120 -5.05 -5.96 8.07
CA ALA A 120 -4.24 -4.76 8.25
C ALA A 120 -4.96 -3.52 7.70
N TYR A 121 -5.60 -3.64 6.54
CA TYR A 121 -6.39 -2.56 5.94
C TYR A 121 -7.65 -2.24 6.76
N GLU A 122 -8.39 -3.24 7.22
CA GLU A 122 -9.54 -3.04 8.11
C GLU A 122 -9.15 -2.27 9.37
N ARG A 123 -8.02 -2.64 10.01
CA ARG A 123 -7.48 -1.91 11.18
C ARG A 123 -7.05 -0.49 10.86
N ALA A 124 -6.70 -0.19 9.62
CA ALA A 124 -6.35 1.14 9.17
C ALA A 124 -7.56 2.01 8.81
N GLY A 125 -8.77 1.43 8.74
CA GLY A 125 -10.01 2.13 8.45
C GLY A 125 -10.64 1.80 7.11
N PHE A 126 -10.06 0.90 6.32
CA PHE A 126 -10.69 0.44 5.07
C PHE A 126 -11.87 -0.49 5.33
N ARG A 127 -12.86 -0.43 4.45
CA ARG A 127 -14.02 -1.32 4.42
C ARG A 127 -14.12 -2.00 3.06
N THR A 128 -14.65 -3.21 3.02
CA THR A 128 -14.93 -3.88 1.74
C THR A 128 -16.06 -3.16 1.01
N ALA A 129 -15.76 -2.63 -0.17
CA ALA A 129 -16.71 -1.97 -1.06
C ALA A 129 -17.30 -2.94 -2.10
N GLY A 130 -16.55 -3.97 -2.47
CA GLY A 130 -17.01 -4.95 -3.45
C GLY A 130 -16.04 -6.10 -3.67
N THR A 131 -16.43 -7.00 -4.58
CA THR A 131 -15.61 -8.17 -4.95
C THR A 131 -15.59 -8.33 -6.46
N LEU A 132 -14.40 -8.43 -7.02
CA LEU A 132 -14.18 -8.83 -8.39
C LEU A 132 -13.99 -10.36 -8.41
N ARG A 133 -14.94 -11.08 -9.00
CA ARG A 133 -14.89 -12.53 -9.05
C ARG A 133 -13.82 -13.02 -10.01
N GLN A 134 -13.00 -13.98 -9.56
CA GLN A 134 -11.96 -14.64 -10.37
C GLN A 134 -10.96 -13.63 -11.01
N ALA A 135 -10.69 -12.51 -10.33
CA ALA A 135 -9.87 -11.43 -10.86
C ALA A 135 -8.38 -11.57 -10.52
N GLY A 136 -8.01 -12.54 -9.72
CA GLY A 136 -6.62 -12.73 -9.29
C GLY A 136 -6.18 -14.19 -9.26
N TYR A 137 -4.91 -14.35 -8.92
CA TYR A 137 -4.27 -15.65 -8.69
C TYR A 137 -3.62 -15.67 -7.31
N TRP A 138 -3.81 -16.78 -6.60
CA TRP A 138 -3.18 -17.05 -5.32
C TRP A 138 -2.62 -18.47 -5.33
N LEU A 139 -1.30 -18.61 -5.20
CA LEU A 139 -0.62 -19.93 -5.24
C LEU A 139 -1.00 -20.76 -6.49
N GLY A 140 -1.07 -20.12 -7.65
CA GLY A 140 -1.42 -20.77 -8.91
C GLY A 140 -2.90 -21.07 -9.12
N GLN A 141 -3.76 -20.69 -8.18
CA GLN A 141 -5.22 -20.88 -8.28
C GLN A 141 -5.93 -19.53 -8.51
N VAL A 142 -6.97 -19.56 -9.32
CA VAL A 142 -7.87 -18.41 -9.52
C VAL A 142 -8.53 -18.06 -8.20
N CYS A 143 -8.57 -16.79 -7.87
CA CYS A 143 -9.24 -16.29 -6.67
C CYS A 143 -9.96 -14.97 -6.92
N ASP A 144 -10.82 -14.59 -6.00
CA ASP A 144 -11.46 -13.28 -6.00
C ASP A 144 -10.52 -12.19 -5.53
N GLU A 145 -10.75 -10.95 -5.96
CA GLU A 145 -10.09 -9.75 -5.52
C GLU A 145 -11.10 -8.85 -4.81
N LEU A 146 -10.77 -8.41 -3.61
CA LEU A 146 -11.61 -7.47 -2.85
C LEU A 146 -11.24 -6.04 -3.25
N LEU A 147 -12.25 -5.22 -3.48
CA LEU A 147 -12.14 -3.77 -3.51
C LEU A 147 -12.42 -3.27 -2.09
N MET A 148 -11.52 -2.45 -1.56
CA MET A 148 -11.71 -1.81 -0.27
C MET A 148 -11.53 -0.31 -0.43
N ASP A 149 -12.31 0.46 0.33
CA ASP A 149 -12.22 1.92 0.34
C ASP A 149 -12.21 2.48 1.76
N THR A 150 -11.83 3.75 1.87
CA THR A 150 -11.90 4.51 3.12
C THR A 150 -12.10 5.99 2.84
N LEU A 151 -12.88 6.64 3.69
CA LEU A 151 -13.08 8.08 3.72
C LEU A 151 -12.33 8.69 4.91
N SER A 152 -12.15 10.00 4.92
CA SER A 152 -11.51 10.67 6.05
C SER A 152 -12.24 10.44 7.38
N SER A 153 -13.57 10.27 7.33
CA SER A 153 -14.39 9.94 8.50
C SER A 153 -14.23 8.52 9.05
N ASP A 154 -13.65 7.61 8.27
CA ASP A 154 -13.44 6.20 8.66
C ASP A 154 -12.09 5.99 9.35
N VAL A 155 -11.16 6.94 9.20
CA VAL A 155 -9.84 6.87 9.81
C VAL A 155 -9.92 7.40 11.24
N SER A 156 -9.60 6.52 12.19
CA SER A 156 -9.66 6.85 13.61
C SER A 156 -8.50 7.76 14.04
N PRO A 157 -8.74 8.74 14.94
CA PRO A 157 -7.68 9.50 15.59
C PRO A 157 -6.68 8.59 16.35
N PRO A 158 -5.46 9.08 16.66
CA PRO A 158 -5.03 10.47 16.43
C PRO A 158 -4.44 10.68 15.02
N SER A 159 -4.75 11.82 14.42
CA SER A 159 -4.00 12.35 13.28
C SER A 159 -2.70 12.98 13.78
N VAL A 160 -1.59 12.73 13.11
CA VAL A 160 -0.31 13.42 13.40
C VAL A 160 -0.19 14.73 12.61
N ILE A 161 -0.99 14.90 11.58
CA ILE A 161 -0.97 16.07 10.69
C ILE A 161 -2.02 17.11 11.12
N SER A 162 -3.22 16.67 11.50
CA SER A 162 -4.30 17.57 11.89
C SER A 162 -3.92 18.60 12.96
N PRO A 163 -3.12 18.28 14.01
CA PRO A 163 -2.67 19.27 14.97
C PRO A 163 -1.71 20.33 14.40
N LEU A 164 -1.12 20.09 13.22
CA LEU A 164 -0.22 21.02 12.54
C LEU A 164 -0.97 21.98 11.59
N MET A 165 -2.26 21.72 11.36
CA MET A 165 -3.11 22.57 10.53
C MET A 165 -3.55 23.79 11.34
N PRO A 166 -3.57 25.00 10.71
CA PRO A 166 -3.99 26.23 11.39
C PRO A 166 -5.48 26.26 11.74
#